data_67c8e9e4bf16d46934bdf6c64f8e22a9
#
_entry.id   67c8e9e4bf16d46934bdf6c64f8e22a9
#
_cell.length_a   1.000
_cell.length_b   1.000
_cell.length_c   1.000
_cell.angle_alpha   90.00
_cell.angle_beta   90.00
_cell.angle_gamma   90.00
#
_symmetry.space_group_name_H-M   'P 1'
#
loop_
_entity.id
_entity.type
_entity.pdbx_description
1 polymer ?
#
loop_
_entity_poly.entity_id
_entity_poly.type
_entity_poly.pdbx_seq_one_letter_code
_entity_poly.pdbx_strand_id
1 'polypeptide(L)'
;RMPHNSQIQNKPTSRLYAYLHPLSPTLFYPAHSLPAPTIPYNPCGLKIPHAMGFNALQHIANPKAIVIFIGGFCDTIMRAVFREFASFKAESCLKIYASFKSRSLFASWLPVLMEQNLPLFVITHSWGASNFYKALCDIQNSCPIALHYLLTLDPVGFTPHTHRPNGIRLWENIYIKNKSKNPRRPNIIALIGRPWNEVAISDYNAFLDSASLDSTSLDFACHHASIHQMIQASHFAEELHNIIKA
;
A
#
# COMPACT_ATOMS: atom_id res chain seq x y z
N ARG A 1 43.63 25.20 0.80
CA ARG A 1 43.19 24.05 1.60
C ARG A 1 41.66 24.04 1.55
N MET A 2 41.12 23.13 0.77
CA MET A 2 39.70 22.86 0.75
C MET A 2 39.31 22.01 1.99
N PRO A 3 38.19 22.26 2.63
CA PRO A 3 37.76 21.42 3.73
C PRO A 3 37.31 20.06 3.21
N HIS A 4 37.80 19.02 3.84
CA HIS A 4 37.35 17.63 3.62
C HIS A 4 35.86 17.53 3.83
N ASN A 5 35.15 17.17 2.77
CA ASN A 5 33.80 16.67 2.86
C ASN A 5 33.83 15.35 3.64
N SER A 6 33.44 15.40 4.89
CA SER A 6 33.17 14.22 5.68
C SER A 6 32.01 13.50 5.03
N GLN A 7 32.29 12.42 4.32
CA GLN A 7 31.28 11.48 3.88
C GLN A 7 30.57 10.97 5.13
N ILE A 8 29.33 11.37 5.29
CA ILE A 8 28.43 10.79 6.27
C ILE A 8 28.26 9.34 5.86
N GLN A 9 28.92 8.46 6.59
CA GLN A 9 28.79 7.01 6.38
C GLN A 9 27.33 6.63 6.70
N ASN A 10 26.55 6.42 5.65
CA ASN A 10 25.18 5.98 5.73
C ASN A 10 25.12 4.50 6.14
N LYS A 11 24.93 4.27 7.41
CA LYS A 11 24.61 3.00 8.04
C LYS A 11 23.20 2.51 7.66
N PRO A 12 22.74 1.36 8.13
CA PRO A 12 21.59 0.57 7.60
C PRO A 12 20.28 1.31 7.31
N THR A 13 20.12 2.52 7.79
CA THR A 13 19.02 3.43 7.41
C THR A 13 19.00 3.77 5.92
N SER A 14 20.09 3.60 5.20
CA SER A 14 20.17 3.92 3.77
C SER A 14 19.23 3.07 2.90
N ARG A 15 18.92 1.83 3.31
CA ARG A 15 17.97 0.98 2.58
C ARG A 15 16.54 1.51 2.68
N LEU A 16 16.17 2.04 3.83
CA LEU A 16 14.86 2.62 4.06
C LEU A 16 14.71 3.91 3.26
N TYR A 17 15.71 4.77 3.26
CA TYR A 17 15.68 6.05 2.54
C TYR A 17 15.46 5.91 1.03
N ALA A 18 15.94 4.85 0.43
CA ALA A 18 15.72 4.59 -0.99
C ALA A 18 14.24 4.39 -1.36
N TYR A 19 13.40 4.13 -0.39
CA TYR A 19 12.01 3.68 -0.58
C TYR A 19 10.97 4.57 0.07
N LEU A 20 11.38 5.50 0.93
CA LEU A 20 10.48 6.37 1.68
C LEU A 20 10.34 7.74 1.04
N HIS A 21 9.09 8.21 0.95
CA HIS A 21 8.77 9.58 0.62
C HIS A 21 8.03 10.25 1.77
N PRO A 22 8.38 11.48 2.11
CA PRO A 22 7.56 12.28 3.00
C PRO A 22 6.24 12.66 2.34
N LEU A 23 5.17 12.68 3.12
CA LEU A 23 3.85 13.09 2.67
C LEU A 23 3.61 14.61 2.85
N SER A 24 4.62 15.40 2.54
CA SER A 24 4.50 16.87 2.56
C SER A 24 4.22 17.39 1.16
N PRO A 25 3.29 18.35 0.98
CA PRO A 25 3.03 18.97 -0.32
C PRO A 25 4.25 19.64 -0.95
N THR A 26 5.19 20.10 -0.14
CA THR A 26 6.41 20.80 -0.59
C THR A 26 7.56 19.86 -0.96
N LEU A 27 7.54 18.63 -0.45
CA LEU A 27 8.62 17.68 -0.58
C LEU A 27 8.23 16.48 -1.42
N PHE A 28 6.95 16.38 -1.69
CA PHE A 28 6.36 15.27 -2.39
C PHE A 28 6.45 15.47 -3.89
N TYR A 29 6.67 14.38 -4.64
CA TYR A 29 6.57 14.42 -6.07
C TYR A 29 5.13 14.63 -6.50
N PRO A 30 4.76 15.74 -7.13
CA PRO A 30 3.51 15.79 -7.85
C PRO A 30 3.46 14.61 -8.84
N ALA A 31 2.29 14.02 -9.03
CA ALA A 31 2.13 12.88 -9.93
C ALA A 31 2.67 13.14 -11.35
N HIS A 32 2.69 14.41 -11.80
CA HIS A 32 3.25 14.81 -13.09
C HIS A 32 4.78 14.91 -13.13
N SER A 33 5.46 15.04 -11.98
CA SER A 33 6.92 15.08 -11.90
C SER A 33 7.54 13.70 -11.69
N LEU A 34 6.72 12.71 -11.38
CA LEU A 34 7.10 11.31 -11.48
C LEU A 34 6.85 10.89 -12.92
N PRO A 35 7.90 10.74 -13.74
CA PRO A 35 7.69 10.31 -15.11
C PRO A 35 7.09 8.92 -15.06
N ALA A 36 5.78 8.84 -15.28
CA ALA A 36 5.04 7.60 -15.22
C ALA A 36 5.62 6.45 -16.08
N PRO A 37 6.28 6.74 -17.23
CA PRO A 37 6.96 5.69 -18.00
C PRO A 37 8.30 5.27 -17.43
N THR A 38 8.96 6.11 -16.65
CA THR A 38 10.33 5.89 -16.15
C THR A 38 10.38 5.44 -14.69
N ILE A 39 9.25 5.43 -14.01
CA ILE A 39 9.16 4.62 -12.81
C ILE A 39 8.92 3.21 -13.29
N PRO A 40 9.98 2.50 -13.58
CA PRO A 40 9.78 1.20 -14.09
C PRO A 40 9.10 0.45 -12.98
N TYR A 41 8.03 -0.18 -13.32
CA TYR A 41 7.55 -1.33 -12.63
C TYR A 41 8.71 -2.30 -12.47
N ASN A 42 9.53 -2.04 -11.49
CA ASN A 42 10.53 -3.01 -11.12
C ASN A 42 9.79 -4.23 -10.64
N PRO A 43 9.93 -5.38 -11.30
CA PRO A 43 9.35 -6.61 -10.82
C PRO A 43 9.79 -6.96 -9.39
N CYS A 44 10.85 -6.38 -8.89
CA CYS A 44 11.29 -6.48 -7.50
C CYS A 44 10.63 -5.49 -6.54
N GLY A 45 9.72 -4.63 -6.99
CA GLY A 45 8.73 -3.98 -6.14
C GLY A 45 8.89 -2.53 -5.82
N LEU A 46 9.96 -2.03 -5.31
CA LEU A 46 10.07 -0.65 -4.88
C LEU A 46 10.87 0.18 -5.85
N LYS A 47 10.26 1.24 -6.36
CA LYS A 47 11.00 2.23 -7.13
C LYS A 47 10.62 3.64 -6.80
N ILE A 48 11.47 4.21 -6.01
CA ILE A 48 11.54 5.63 -5.76
C ILE A 48 12.93 6.07 -6.21
N PRO A 49 13.06 7.12 -7.02
CA PRO A 49 14.35 7.66 -7.38
C PRO A 49 15.13 8.04 -6.11
N HIS A 50 16.29 7.43 -5.92
CA HIS A 50 17.11 7.58 -4.71
C HIS A 50 17.35 9.02 -4.29
N ALA A 51 17.68 9.89 -5.26
CA ALA A 51 18.07 11.27 -4.98
C ALA A 51 16.96 12.09 -4.32
N MET A 52 15.70 11.81 -4.67
CA MET A 52 14.58 12.59 -4.18
C MET A 52 14.08 12.06 -2.84
N GLY A 53 14.04 10.74 -2.64
CA GLY A 53 13.64 10.14 -1.37
C GLY A 53 14.56 10.55 -0.22
N PHE A 54 15.87 10.62 -0.49
CA PHE A 54 16.87 11.00 0.50
C PHE A 54 16.72 12.45 0.97
N ASN A 55 16.62 13.39 0.04
CA ASN A 55 16.50 14.81 0.37
C ASN A 55 15.19 15.11 1.11
N ALA A 56 14.15 14.40 0.76
CA ALA A 56 12.84 14.60 1.33
C ALA A 56 12.76 14.15 2.80
N LEU A 57 13.45 13.09 3.19
CA LEU A 57 13.47 12.58 4.57
C LEU A 57 14.17 13.51 5.56
N GLN A 58 15.11 14.30 5.08
CA GLN A 58 15.82 15.27 5.94
C GLN A 58 14.91 16.39 6.45
N HIS A 59 13.75 16.57 5.85
CA HIS A 59 12.82 17.66 6.18
C HIS A 59 11.63 17.22 7.04
N ILE A 60 11.47 15.93 7.31
CA ILE A 60 10.46 15.47 8.26
C ILE A 60 11.08 15.30 9.64
N ALA A 61 10.89 16.31 10.46
CA ALA A 61 11.14 16.18 11.87
C ALA A 61 9.97 15.42 12.51
N ASN A 62 10.24 14.28 13.14
CA ASN A 62 9.26 13.47 13.87
C ASN A 62 8.09 12.91 13.02
N PRO A 63 8.35 11.97 12.12
CA PRO A 63 7.26 11.27 11.43
C PRO A 63 6.39 10.51 12.44
N LYS A 64 5.08 10.53 12.23
CA LYS A 64 4.10 9.90 13.14
C LYS A 64 3.59 8.55 12.66
N ALA A 65 3.70 8.27 11.38
CA ALA A 65 3.24 7.00 10.80
C ALA A 65 3.96 6.68 9.48
N ILE A 66 3.94 5.41 9.12
CA ILE A 66 4.36 4.92 7.80
C ILE A 66 3.15 4.32 7.11
N VAL A 67 2.89 4.73 5.88
CA VAL A 67 1.81 4.21 5.04
C VAL A 67 2.41 3.49 3.83
N ILE A 68 2.06 2.22 3.67
CA ILE A 68 2.56 1.36 2.61
C ILE A 68 1.42 1.06 1.64
N PHE A 69 1.63 1.31 0.36
CA PHE A 69 0.70 1.00 -0.72
C PHE A 69 1.24 -0.15 -1.55
N ILE A 70 0.49 -1.25 -1.63
CA ILE A 70 0.91 -2.46 -2.34
C ILE A 70 -0.06 -2.72 -3.49
N GLY A 71 0.43 -2.55 -4.71
CA GLY A 71 -0.33 -2.80 -5.93
C GLY A 71 -0.38 -4.27 -6.31
N GLY A 72 -1.47 -4.65 -7.01
CA GLY A 72 -1.66 -5.98 -7.60
C GLY A 72 -1.21 -6.05 -9.06
N PHE A 73 -1.57 -7.15 -9.72
CA PHE A 73 -1.23 -7.36 -11.14
C PHE A 73 -1.82 -6.27 -12.05
N CYS A 74 -3.06 -5.84 -11.80
CA CYS A 74 -3.68 -4.76 -12.57
C CYS A 74 -2.92 -3.43 -12.48
N ASP A 75 -2.18 -3.23 -11.41
CA ASP A 75 -1.43 -2.00 -11.20
C ASP A 75 -0.26 -1.83 -12.17
N THR A 76 0.22 -2.93 -12.73
CA THR A 76 1.24 -2.91 -13.79
C THR A 76 0.75 -2.21 -15.07
N ILE A 77 -0.55 -2.20 -15.29
CA ILE A 77 -1.18 -1.62 -16.49
C ILE A 77 -1.92 -0.34 -16.13
N MET A 78 -2.78 -0.40 -15.11
CA MET A 78 -3.71 0.67 -14.76
C MET A 78 -3.15 1.65 -13.74
N ARG A 79 -2.14 1.25 -12.98
CA ARG A 79 -1.45 2.04 -11.95
C ARG A 79 -2.39 2.69 -10.94
N ALA A 80 -3.49 2.03 -10.61
CA ALA A 80 -4.51 2.59 -9.74
C ALA A 80 -4.00 2.80 -8.31
N VAL A 81 -3.31 1.81 -7.73
CA VAL A 81 -2.69 1.93 -6.41
C VAL A 81 -1.52 2.91 -6.44
N PHE A 82 -0.71 2.88 -7.49
CA PHE A 82 0.40 3.81 -7.66
C PHE A 82 -0.09 5.26 -7.69
N ARG A 83 -1.21 5.53 -8.37
CA ARG A 83 -1.81 6.88 -8.39
C ARG A 83 -2.29 7.32 -7.01
N GLU A 84 -2.88 6.42 -6.23
CA GLU A 84 -3.25 6.69 -4.84
C GLU A 84 -2.02 7.03 -4.00
N PHE A 85 -0.95 6.23 -4.12
CA PHE A 85 0.32 6.53 -3.48
C PHE A 85 0.85 7.90 -3.90
N ALA A 86 0.84 8.22 -5.19
CA ALA A 86 1.36 9.47 -5.72
C ALA A 86 0.55 10.68 -5.25
N SER A 87 -0.77 10.57 -5.17
CA SER A 87 -1.68 11.65 -4.75
C SER A 87 -1.86 11.76 -3.24
N PHE A 88 -1.51 10.72 -2.49
CA PHE A 88 -1.69 10.70 -1.03
C PHE A 88 -0.80 11.74 -0.35
N LYS A 89 -1.42 12.60 0.43
CA LYS A 89 -0.77 13.68 1.17
C LYS A 89 -1.23 13.67 2.61
N ALA A 90 -0.30 13.51 3.52
CA ALA A 90 -0.51 13.68 4.94
C ALA A 90 0.81 14.18 5.56
N GLU A 91 0.75 15.31 6.23
CA GLU A 91 1.90 15.83 6.96
C GLU A 91 2.29 14.83 8.07
N SER A 92 3.56 14.79 8.39
CA SER A 92 4.11 13.91 9.42
C SER A 92 4.04 12.40 9.12
N CYS A 93 3.71 11.99 7.91
CA CYS A 93 3.73 10.59 7.50
C CYS A 93 4.81 10.32 6.45
N LEU A 94 5.32 9.09 6.49
CA LEU A 94 6.15 8.52 5.42
C LEU A 94 5.29 7.62 4.56
N LYS A 95 5.57 7.52 3.29
CA LYS A 95 4.88 6.59 2.39
C LYS A 95 5.81 5.74 1.55
N ILE A 96 5.38 4.52 1.30
CA ILE A 96 6.10 3.53 0.50
C ILE A 96 5.15 2.97 -0.54
N TYR A 97 5.66 2.70 -1.74
CA TYR A 97 4.95 1.92 -2.75
C TYR A 97 5.68 0.61 -3.05
N ALA A 98 4.90 -0.47 -3.21
CA ALA A 98 5.40 -1.77 -3.60
C ALA A 98 4.46 -2.45 -4.61
N SER A 99 4.99 -3.37 -5.41
CA SER A 99 4.18 -4.23 -6.27
C SER A 99 3.90 -5.58 -5.62
N PHE A 100 2.96 -6.33 -6.19
CA PHE A 100 2.63 -7.69 -5.76
C PHE A 100 3.81 -8.67 -5.84
N LYS A 101 4.81 -8.39 -6.66
CA LYS A 101 6.01 -9.21 -6.83
C LYS A 101 7.01 -9.07 -5.69
N SER A 102 6.74 -8.20 -4.73
CA SER A 102 7.67 -7.87 -3.64
C SER A 102 7.60 -8.82 -2.44
N ARG A 103 6.99 -10.00 -2.56
CA ARG A 103 6.80 -10.93 -1.44
C ARG A 103 8.10 -11.24 -0.70
N SER A 104 9.16 -11.56 -1.43
CA SER A 104 10.47 -11.84 -0.83
C SER A 104 11.11 -10.62 -0.19
N LEU A 105 10.81 -9.43 -0.71
CA LEU A 105 11.28 -8.17 -0.15
C LEU A 105 10.56 -7.82 1.14
N PHE A 106 9.27 -8.13 1.27
CA PHE A 106 8.52 -7.86 2.50
C PHE A 106 9.16 -8.53 3.71
N ALA A 107 9.66 -9.75 3.56
CA ALA A 107 10.35 -10.45 4.62
C ALA A 107 11.64 -9.74 5.09
N SER A 108 12.32 -9.02 4.19
CA SER A 108 13.51 -8.25 4.52
C SER A 108 13.21 -6.83 5.01
N TRP A 109 12.11 -6.23 4.59
CA TRP A 109 11.79 -4.84 4.96
C TRP A 109 10.98 -4.73 6.24
N LEU A 110 10.02 -5.61 6.46
CA LEU A 110 9.13 -5.50 7.61
C LEU A 110 9.91 -5.41 8.93
N PRO A 111 10.98 -6.21 9.17
CA PRO A 111 11.80 -6.02 10.35
C PRO A 111 12.41 -4.62 10.46
N VAL A 112 12.91 -4.07 9.35
CA VAL A 112 13.50 -2.72 9.32
C VAL A 112 12.45 -1.65 9.59
N LEU A 113 11.26 -1.80 9.04
CA LEU A 113 10.15 -0.87 9.28
C LEU A 113 9.66 -0.91 10.73
N MET A 114 9.63 -2.09 11.34
CA MET A 114 9.22 -2.25 12.73
C MET A 114 10.23 -1.67 13.72
N GLU A 115 11.52 -1.67 13.37
CA GLU A 115 12.56 -1.00 14.17
C GLU A 115 12.38 0.51 14.26
N GLN A 116 11.59 1.12 13.36
CA GLN A 116 11.32 2.56 13.42
C GLN A 116 10.37 2.95 14.56
N ASN A 117 9.69 2.00 15.19
CA ASN A 117 8.70 2.23 16.25
C ASN A 117 7.59 3.21 15.84
N LEU A 118 7.22 3.20 14.58
CA LEU A 118 6.12 4.01 14.03
C LEU A 118 4.93 3.11 13.70
N PRO A 119 3.70 3.58 13.91
CA PRO A 119 2.52 2.87 13.44
C PRO A 119 2.58 2.59 11.93
N LEU A 120 2.41 1.34 11.55
CA LEU A 120 2.40 0.90 10.15
C LEU A 120 0.96 0.75 9.67
N PHE A 121 0.64 1.48 8.59
CA PHE A 121 -0.60 1.36 7.85
C PHE A 121 -0.28 0.71 6.51
N VAL A 122 -0.93 -0.38 6.17
CA VAL A 122 -0.68 -1.10 4.92
C VAL A 122 -1.96 -1.20 4.13
N ILE A 123 -1.96 -0.62 2.94
CA ILE A 123 -3.04 -0.70 1.96
C ILE A 123 -2.61 -1.63 0.84
N THR A 124 -3.35 -2.70 0.64
CA THR A 124 -3.02 -3.72 -0.34
C THR A 124 -4.17 -3.91 -1.33
N HIS A 125 -3.86 -4.27 -2.56
CA HIS A 125 -4.87 -4.51 -3.58
C HIS A 125 -4.61 -5.81 -4.34
N SER A 126 -5.70 -6.53 -4.63
CA SER A 126 -5.69 -7.65 -5.56
C SER A 126 -4.68 -8.74 -5.15
N TRP A 127 -3.84 -9.16 -6.05
CA TRP A 127 -2.76 -10.13 -5.79
C TRP A 127 -1.69 -9.59 -4.83
N GLY A 128 -1.53 -8.29 -4.75
CA GLY A 128 -0.67 -7.65 -3.75
C GLY A 128 -1.14 -7.96 -2.32
N ALA A 129 -2.44 -8.02 -2.10
CA ALA A 129 -3.03 -8.38 -0.80
C ALA A 129 -2.69 -9.83 -0.41
N SER A 130 -2.90 -10.78 -1.31
CA SER A 130 -2.60 -12.19 -1.03
C SER A 130 -1.11 -12.45 -0.85
N ASN A 131 -0.25 -11.79 -1.62
CA ASN A 131 1.20 -11.91 -1.48
C ASN A 131 1.71 -11.27 -0.18
N PHE A 132 1.14 -10.16 0.24
CA PHE A 132 1.47 -9.55 1.52
C PHE A 132 1.01 -10.43 2.69
N TYR A 133 -0.19 -10.97 2.62
CA TYR A 133 -0.69 -11.96 3.58
C TYR A 133 0.24 -13.16 3.72
N LYS A 134 0.69 -13.72 2.60
CA LYS A 134 1.68 -14.82 2.60
C LYS A 134 2.98 -14.42 3.29
N ALA A 135 3.48 -13.23 3.00
CA ALA A 135 4.69 -12.72 3.62
C ALA A 135 4.54 -12.60 5.14
N LEU A 136 3.41 -12.11 5.62
CA LEU A 136 3.11 -12.05 7.05
C LEU A 136 3.10 -13.43 7.68
N CYS A 137 2.47 -14.42 7.04
CA CYS A 137 2.46 -15.79 7.50
C CYS A 137 3.87 -16.41 7.54
N ASP A 138 4.71 -16.12 6.54
CA ASP A 138 6.06 -16.65 6.44
C ASP A 138 6.99 -16.10 7.55
N ILE A 139 6.83 -14.85 7.94
CA ILE A 139 7.76 -14.18 8.86
C ILE A 139 7.28 -14.13 10.32
N GLN A 140 6.01 -14.41 10.60
CA GLN A 140 5.44 -14.22 11.95
C GLN A 140 6.16 -14.98 13.06
N ASN A 141 6.80 -16.10 12.75
CA ASN A 141 7.54 -16.92 13.72
C ASN A 141 8.99 -16.44 13.93
N SER A 142 9.53 -15.67 12.99
CA SER A 142 10.90 -15.19 13.01
C SER A 142 11.04 -13.71 13.31
N CYS A 143 9.96 -12.95 13.09
CA CYS A 143 9.92 -11.52 13.32
C CYS A 143 8.58 -11.15 13.95
N PRO A 144 8.57 -10.49 15.12
CA PRO A 144 7.34 -9.94 15.69
C PRO A 144 6.70 -8.94 14.72
N ILE A 145 5.46 -9.19 14.34
CA ILE A 145 4.68 -8.31 13.49
C ILE A 145 3.91 -7.33 14.36
N ALA A 146 3.92 -6.05 13.99
CA ALA A 146 3.14 -5.00 14.63
C ALA A 146 2.58 -4.05 13.55
N LEU A 147 1.44 -4.42 12.99
CA LEU A 147 0.70 -3.56 12.07
C LEU A 147 -0.40 -2.83 12.82
N HIS A 148 -0.42 -1.52 12.72
CA HIS A 148 -1.48 -0.71 13.29
C HIS A 148 -2.80 -0.89 12.51
N TYR A 149 -2.70 -0.94 11.17
CA TYR A 149 -3.85 -1.08 10.29
C TYR A 149 -3.48 -1.81 9.00
N LEU A 150 -4.29 -2.80 8.64
CA LEU A 150 -4.20 -3.51 7.36
C LEU A 150 -5.51 -3.33 6.60
N LEU A 151 -5.43 -2.81 5.39
CA LEU A 151 -6.55 -2.69 4.46
C LEU A 151 -6.30 -3.58 3.25
N THR A 152 -7.17 -4.55 3.04
CA THR A 152 -7.18 -5.36 1.83
C THR A 152 -8.31 -4.91 0.92
N LEU A 153 -7.95 -4.56 -0.31
CA LEU A 153 -8.85 -4.05 -1.33
C LEU A 153 -9.02 -5.11 -2.42
N ASP A 154 -10.21 -5.67 -2.48
CA ASP A 154 -10.62 -6.72 -3.43
C ASP A 154 -9.54 -7.78 -3.65
N PRO A 155 -9.08 -8.46 -2.57
CA PRO A 155 -7.98 -9.41 -2.64
C PRO A 155 -8.33 -10.59 -3.55
N VAL A 156 -7.33 -11.05 -4.31
CA VAL A 156 -7.42 -12.23 -5.17
C VAL A 156 -6.20 -13.12 -4.96
N GLY A 157 -6.36 -14.41 -5.13
CA GLY A 157 -5.28 -15.37 -5.06
C GLY A 157 -5.74 -16.76 -4.65
N PHE A 158 -4.86 -17.73 -4.86
CA PHE A 158 -5.11 -19.14 -4.56
C PHE A 158 -4.70 -19.54 -3.13
N THR A 159 -4.15 -18.60 -2.37
CA THR A 159 -3.69 -18.89 -1.00
C THR A 159 -4.86 -19.08 -0.07
N PRO A 160 -4.91 -20.16 0.69
CA PRO A 160 -5.83 -20.27 1.81
C PRO A 160 -5.61 -19.12 2.80
N HIS A 161 -6.69 -18.46 3.22
CA HIS A 161 -6.68 -17.32 4.13
C HIS A 161 -7.52 -17.62 5.38
N THR A 162 -7.20 -18.72 6.02
CA THR A 162 -7.91 -19.23 7.20
C THR A 162 -7.22 -18.92 8.51
N HIS A 163 -5.94 -18.54 8.45
CA HIS A 163 -5.13 -18.22 9.62
C HIS A 163 -4.81 -16.73 9.66
N ARG A 164 -5.19 -16.06 10.75
CA ARG A 164 -4.84 -14.66 10.96
C ARG A 164 -3.42 -14.55 11.49
N PRO A 165 -2.50 -13.86 10.78
CA PRO A 165 -1.19 -13.56 11.33
C PRO A 165 -1.30 -12.73 12.61
N ASN A 166 -0.38 -13.00 13.57
CA ASN A 166 -0.33 -12.25 14.81
C ASN A 166 0.12 -10.79 14.57
N GLY A 167 -0.27 -9.90 15.47
CA GLY A 167 0.24 -8.52 15.50
C GLY A 167 -0.45 -7.54 14.56
N ILE A 168 -1.57 -7.90 13.96
CA ILE A 168 -2.43 -6.97 13.22
C ILE A 168 -3.49 -6.42 14.19
N ARG A 169 -3.38 -5.13 14.53
CA ARG A 169 -4.33 -4.48 15.44
C ARG A 169 -5.73 -4.39 14.84
N LEU A 170 -5.81 -3.88 13.61
CA LEU A 170 -7.07 -3.73 12.88
C LEU A 170 -6.89 -4.17 11.43
N TRP A 171 -7.71 -5.10 10.99
CA TRP A 171 -7.76 -5.56 9.61
C TRP A 171 -9.14 -5.31 9.02
N GLU A 172 -9.19 -4.50 8.00
CA GLU A 172 -10.39 -4.18 7.24
C GLU A 172 -10.27 -4.71 5.81
N ASN A 173 -11.35 -5.30 5.31
CA ASN A 173 -11.44 -5.85 3.97
C ASN A 173 -12.59 -5.20 3.21
N ILE A 174 -12.27 -4.55 2.09
CA ILE A 174 -13.25 -3.97 1.18
C ILE A 174 -13.16 -4.72 -0.14
N TYR A 175 -14.24 -5.28 -0.61
CA TYR A 175 -14.26 -6.05 -1.84
C TYR A 175 -15.36 -5.61 -2.81
N ILE A 176 -15.23 -6.02 -4.06
CA ILE A 176 -16.21 -5.72 -5.12
C ILE A 176 -17.13 -6.91 -5.29
N LYS A 177 -18.41 -6.68 -5.08
CA LYS A 177 -19.47 -7.67 -5.28
C LYS A 177 -20.01 -7.63 -6.71
N ASN A 178 -20.56 -8.75 -7.18
CA ASN A 178 -21.22 -8.87 -8.49
C ASN A 178 -20.29 -8.52 -9.70
N LYS A 179 -19.01 -8.83 -9.62
CA LYS A 179 -18.06 -8.58 -10.71
C LYS A 179 -18.48 -9.18 -12.04
N SER A 180 -19.11 -10.34 -12.02
CA SER A 180 -19.60 -11.03 -13.23
C SER A 180 -20.73 -10.29 -13.96
N LYS A 181 -21.47 -9.43 -13.24
CA LYS A 181 -22.54 -8.60 -13.82
C LYS A 181 -22.02 -7.34 -14.51
N ASN A 182 -20.75 -7.02 -14.34
CA ASN A 182 -20.09 -5.89 -14.98
C ASN A 182 -18.75 -6.37 -15.57
N PRO A 183 -18.75 -6.91 -16.80
CA PRO A 183 -17.59 -7.59 -17.39
C PRO A 183 -16.54 -6.63 -17.92
N ARG A 184 -16.19 -5.60 -17.15
CA ARG A 184 -15.04 -4.74 -17.43
C ARG A 184 -13.74 -5.51 -17.24
N ARG A 185 -12.73 -5.13 -18.00
CA ARG A 185 -11.40 -5.77 -17.96
C ARG A 185 -10.85 -6.00 -16.55
N PRO A 186 -10.89 -5.03 -15.61
CA PRO A 186 -10.42 -5.28 -14.24
C PRO A 186 -11.20 -6.37 -13.52
N ASN A 187 -12.51 -6.42 -13.69
CA ASN A 187 -13.35 -7.45 -13.08
C ASN A 187 -13.08 -8.85 -13.65
N ILE A 188 -12.88 -8.96 -14.96
CA ILE A 188 -12.54 -10.23 -15.61
C ILE A 188 -11.20 -10.74 -15.06
N ILE A 189 -10.19 -9.89 -14.98
CA ILE A 189 -8.86 -10.25 -14.42
C ILE A 189 -9.01 -10.73 -12.98
N ALA A 190 -9.80 -10.02 -12.17
CA ALA A 190 -10.05 -10.40 -10.78
C ALA A 190 -10.72 -11.76 -10.65
N LEU A 191 -11.73 -12.04 -11.49
CA LEU A 191 -12.43 -13.34 -11.51
C LEU A 191 -11.49 -14.49 -11.86
N ILE A 192 -10.57 -14.28 -12.80
CA ILE A 192 -9.55 -15.27 -13.15
C ILE A 192 -8.59 -15.48 -11.99
N GLY A 193 -8.27 -14.42 -11.24
CA GLY A 193 -7.33 -14.44 -10.12
C GLY A 193 -7.85 -15.08 -8.83
N ARG A 194 -9.09 -15.56 -8.79
CA ARG A 194 -9.82 -16.06 -7.61
C ARG A 194 -10.01 -14.98 -6.53
N PRO A 195 -11.13 -14.25 -6.57
CA PRO A 195 -11.48 -13.30 -5.53
C PRO A 195 -11.68 -13.97 -4.18
N TRP A 196 -11.15 -13.37 -3.13
CA TRP A 196 -11.42 -13.81 -1.76
C TRP A 196 -12.80 -13.39 -1.29
N ASN A 197 -13.32 -12.28 -1.81
CA ASN A 197 -14.56 -11.64 -1.37
C ASN A 197 -14.51 -11.34 0.15
N GLU A 198 -15.42 -11.90 0.91
CA GLU A 198 -15.42 -11.78 2.35
C GLU A 198 -14.21 -12.53 2.96
N VAL A 199 -13.53 -11.88 3.89
CA VAL A 199 -12.37 -12.42 4.60
C VAL A 199 -12.76 -12.61 6.06
N ALA A 200 -13.06 -13.86 6.46
CA ALA A 200 -13.56 -14.18 7.78
C ALA A 200 -12.58 -13.85 8.92
N ILE A 201 -11.30 -13.82 8.65
CA ILE A 201 -10.24 -13.50 9.63
C ILE A 201 -9.96 -12.00 9.76
N SER A 202 -10.59 -11.14 8.96
CA SER A 202 -10.54 -9.69 9.13
C SER A 202 -11.51 -9.24 10.24
N ASP A 203 -11.28 -8.05 10.77
CA ASP A 203 -12.19 -7.47 11.79
C ASP A 203 -13.44 -6.90 11.13
N TYR A 204 -13.34 -6.34 9.93
CA TYR A 204 -14.44 -5.77 9.18
C TYR A 204 -14.40 -6.17 7.72
N ASN A 205 -15.58 -6.46 7.18
CA ASN A 205 -15.81 -6.65 5.76
C ASN A 205 -16.88 -5.66 5.29
N ALA A 206 -16.61 -5.01 4.16
CA ALA A 206 -17.59 -4.21 3.44
C ALA A 206 -17.44 -4.43 1.94
N PHE A 207 -18.44 -4.09 1.16
CA PHE A 207 -18.39 -4.26 -0.28
C PHE A 207 -18.95 -3.05 -1.04
N LEU A 208 -18.48 -2.89 -2.27
CA LEU A 208 -19.06 -2.01 -3.27
C LEU A 208 -19.67 -2.88 -4.37
N ASP A 209 -20.84 -2.51 -4.87
CA ASP A 209 -21.55 -3.34 -5.84
C ASP A 209 -21.21 -2.92 -7.27
N SER A 210 -20.64 -3.84 -8.04
CA SER A 210 -20.27 -3.61 -9.43
C SER A 210 -21.49 -3.61 -10.38
N ALA A 211 -22.62 -4.13 -9.94
CA ALA A 211 -23.87 -4.14 -10.70
C ALA A 211 -24.75 -2.93 -10.42
N SER A 212 -24.48 -2.15 -9.37
CA SER A 212 -25.24 -0.97 -9.01
C SER A 212 -24.96 0.17 -9.99
N LEU A 213 -25.96 0.50 -10.81
CA LEU A 213 -26.01 1.73 -11.59
C LEU A 213 -26.84 2.71 -10.77
N ASP A 214 -26.21 3.50 -9.98
CA ASP A 214 -26.89 4.63 -9.35
C ASP A 214 -27.19 5.66 -10.45
N SER A 215 -28.44 5.75 -10.86
CA SER A 215 -28.90 6.55 -11.99
C SER A 215 -28.76 8.08 -11.76
N THR A 216 -28.32 8.47 -10.58
CA THR A 216 -28.18 9.88 -10.18
C THR A 216 -26.75 10.38 -10.20
N SER A 217 -25.75 9.51 -10.30
CA SER A 217 -24.35 9.89 -10.44
C SER A 217 -23.82 9.51 -11.80
N LEU A 218 -23.08 10.42 -12.41
CA LEU A 218 -22.21 10.16 -13.57
C LEU A 218 -21.10 9.16 -13.22
N ASP A 219 -21.13 8.60 -12.02
CA ASP A 219 -20.16 7.66 -11.51
C ASP A 219 -20.47 6.28 -12.07
N PHE A 220 -19.54 5.79 -12.84
CA PHE A 220 -19.53 4.42 -13.32
C PHE A 220 -19.54 3.46 -12.14
N ALA A 221 -20.27 2.33 -12.29
CA ALA A 221 -20.27 1.28 -11.29
C ALA A 221 -18.84 0.91 -10.87
N CYS A 222 -18.62 0.71 -9.56
CA CYS A 222 -17.33 0.33 -9.03
C CYS A 222 -16.87 -1.00 -9.61
N HIS A 223 -15.57 -1.15 -9.81
CA HIS A 223 -14.93 -2.36 -10.33
C HIS A 223 -13.64 -2.66 -9.57
N HIS A 224 -13.02 -3.77 -9.90
CA HIS A 224 -11.79 -4.23 -9.23
C HIS A 224 -10.68 -3.19 -9.09
N ALA A 225 -10.56 -2.26 -10.02
CA ALA A 225 -9.55 -1.19 -9.96
C ALA A 225 -10.08 0.15 -9.39
N SER A 226 -11.26 0.16 -8.77
CA SER A 226 -11.83 1.35 -8.10
C SER A 226 -11.20 1.56 -6.72
N ILE A 227 -9.89 1.78 -6.69
CA ILE A 227 -9.09 1.85 -5.47
C ILE A 227 -9.51 3.01 -4.60
N HIS A 228 -9.67 4.19 -5.18
CA HIS A 228 -10.03 5.39 -4.44
C HIS A 228 -11.38 5.22 -3.72
N GLN A 229 -12.37 4.69 -4.40
CA GLN A 229 -13.71 4.46 -3.85
C GLN A 229 -13.68 3.42 -2.72
N MET A 230 -12.87 2.35 -2.86
CA MET A 230 -12.69 1.37 -1.80
C MET A 230 -11.98 1.96 -0.58
N ILE A 231 -10.96 2.77 -0.77
CA ILE A 231 -10.29 3.47 0.34
C ILE A 231 -11.26 4.42 1.04
N GLN A 232 -12.07 5.16 0.31
CA GLN A 232 -13.09 6.05 0.88
C GLN A 232 -14.17 5.28 1.68
N ALA A 233 -14.49 4.06 1.28
CA ALA A 233 -15.42 3.20 2.01
C ALA A 233 -14.83 2.59 3.29
N SER A 234 -13.51 2.71 3.49
CA SER A 234 -12.78 2.20 4.65
C SER A 234 -12.68 3.23 5.78
N HIS A 235 -12.21 2.77 6.93
CA HIS A 235 -11.86 3.64 8.07
C HIS A 235 -10.40 4.13 8.03
N PHE A 236 -9.70 3.96 6.92
CA PHE A 236 -8.29 4.32 6.81
C PHE A 236 -8.01 5.78 7.18
N ALA A 237 -8.76 6.72 6.61
CA ALA A 237 -8.56 8.14 6.88
C ALA A 237 -8.78 8.50 8.35
N GLU A 238 -9.81 7.92 8.99
CA GLU A 238 -10.09 8.12 10.40
C GLU A 238 -9.00 7.55 11.30
N GLU A 239 -8.58 6.31 11.04
CA GLU A 239 -7.51 5.65 11.80
C GLU A 239 -6.18 6.42 11.71
N LEU A 240 -5.83 6.87 10.51
CA LEU A 240 -4.63 7.67 10.31
C LEU A 240 -4.72 9.03 11.01
N HIS A 241 -5.85 9.68 10.90
CA HIS A 241 -6.09 10.97 11.54
C HIS A 241 -5.94 10.88 13.07
N ASN A 242 -6.43 9.82 13.69
CA ASN A 242 -6.28 9.61 15.12
C ASN A 242 -4.82 9.49 15.56
N ILE A 243 -3.97 8.86 14.72
CA ILE A 243 -2.53 8.77 14.97
C ILE A 243 -1.83 10.12 14.81
N ILE A 244 -2.18 10.87 13.77
CA ILE A 244 -1.53 12.17 13.49
C ILE A 244 -1.85 13.21 14.56
N LYS A 245 -3.03 13.16 15.14
CA LYS A 245 -3.45 14.09 16.21
C LYS A 245 -2.92 13.75 17.60
N ALA A 246 -2.55 12.49 17.83
CA ALA A 246 -1.99 12.05 19.09
C ALA A 246 -0.52 12.52 19.23
#